data_57142b4ed90a10863609ddc5f2664069
#
_entry.id   57142b4ed90a10863609ddc5f2664069
#
_cell.length_a   1.000
_cell.length_b   1.000
_cell.length_c   1.000
_cell.angle_alpha   90.00
_cell.angle_beta   90.00
_cell.angle_gamma   90.00
#
_symmetry.space_group_name_H-M   'P 1'
#
loop_
_entity.id
_entity.type
_entity.pdbx_description
1 polymer ?
#
loop_
_entity_poly.entity_id
_entity_poly.type
_entity_poly.pdbx_seq_one_letter_code
_entity_poly.pdbx_strand_id
1 'polypeptide(L)'
;MNPPHRRARAGIVVTGTEVLNGRVRDRNGPWLSERLFEQGVDLAHILIVGDRPADMEAALGFMASEGMDVVMTSGGLGPTADDLTAAVVGRFQGRELVLDEPLEGRIAEILAPLAARYPNLDREAIAEGNRKQATIPQGATVLEPVGTAPGLVVAPAEGRRGPTVVVLPGPPRELQPMWRQAISTRAWRDAVAAARDYRQRMLRLFGIPESEIAETLREAERGGVGLDALEITTCLRGGEIEIVTRYEPDAQDAYDAFAAIVAERHADTLYSQDGTTVDDQVAALLRGQTLGDGGATGRETIDGGAAASKPVGAAGRRTIAVAESCTGGLLAARLTNPPGASEYVLGGIVAYSNDAKVEQVGVSAESIERHGAVSELLARELAAGARSKLAADVGVGLTGIAGPSGGSEEKPVGLVWLSVQGPEGAALTRSVRLPGGRADVRERAVTVAMHMIRRLLQGESDGARAEKREGAGPLLR
;
A
#
# COMPACT_ATOMS: atom_id res chain seq x y z
N MET A 1 32.44 -24.26 -10.62
CA MET A 1 31.40 -23.39 -10.02
C MET A 1 31.82 -21.95 -10.26
N ASN A 2 31.11 -21.23 -11.11
CA ASN A 2 31.29 -19.78 -11.16
C ASN A 2 30.90 -19.21 -9.79
N PRO A 3 31.67 -18.26 -9.22
CA PRO A 3 31.23 -17.60 -7.98
C PRO A 3 29.84 -17.01 -8.20
N PRO A 4 28.94 -17.10 -7.20
CA PRO A 4 27.64 -16.51 -7.34
C PRO A 4 27.84 -15.03 -7.72
N HIS A 5 27.27 -14.62 -8.84
CA HIS A 5 27.37 -13.24 -9.32
C HIS A 5 26.86 -12.33 -8.21
N ARG A 6 27.73 -11.47 -7.67
CA ARG A 6 27.39 -10.50 -6.62
C ARG A 6 26.26 -9.62 -7.14
N ARG A 7 25.15 -9.56 -6.40
CA ARG A 7 24.02 -8.67 -6.66
C ARG A 7 24.31 -7.26 -6.16
N ALA A 8 23.76 -6.23 -6.80
CA ALA A 8 23.82 -4.88 -6.26
C ALA A 8 22.99 -4.82 -4.97
N ARG A 9 23.56 -4.28 -3.89
CA ARG A 9 22.95 -4.21 -2.56
C ARG A 9 22.75 -2.76 -2.12
N ALA A 10 21.61 -2.49 -1.51
CA ALA A 10 21.27 -1.17 -1.00
C ALA A 10 20.96 -1.18 0.50
N GLY A 11 21.21 -0.03 1.14
CA GLY A 11 20.71 0.30 2.46
C GLY A 11 19.90 1.59 2.43
N ILE A 12 18.98 1.75 3.38
CA ILE A 12 18.22 2.98 3.59
C ILE A 12 18.51 3.49 5.00
N VAL A 13 18.80 4.78 5.14
CA VAL A 13 18.94 5.49 6.42
C VAL A 13 17.92 6.61 6.48
N VAL A 14 16.90 6.46 7.29
CA VAL A 14 15.89 7.48 7.56
C VAL A 14 16.35 8.31 8.75
N THR A 15 16.48 9.62 8.58
CA THR A 15 16.86 10.55 9.66
C THR A 15 15.63 11.33 10.12
N GLY A 16 15.55 11.56 11.40
CA GLY A 16 14.50 12.35 12.03
C GLY A 16 14.15 11.81 13.41
N THR A 17 14.38 12.61 14.43
CA THR A 17 14.08 12.25 15.83
C THR A 17 12.58 11.97 16.03
N GLU A 18 11.69 12.65 15.28
CA GLU A 18 10.24 12.42 15.30
C GLU A 18 9.86 11.07 14.66
N VAL A 19 10.64 10.59 13.69
CA VAL A 19 10.44 9.25 13.09
C VAL A 19 10.96 8.19 14.05
N LEU A 20 12.17 8.40 14.59
CA LEU A 20 12.81 7.48 15.53
C LEU A 20 11.95 7.21 16.77
N ASN A 21 11.29 8.25 17.31
CA ASN A 21 10.44 8.11 18.49
C ASN A 21 8.98 7.76 18.19
N GLY A 22 8.65 7.48 16.93
CA GLY A 22 7.34 7.03 16.48
C GLY A 22 6.24 8.10 16.42
N ARG A 23 6.57 9.40 16.58
CA ARG A 23 5.60 10.50 16.43
C ARG A 23 5.16 10.68 14.98
N VAL A 24 6.08 10.46 14.05
CA VAL A 24 5.82 10.44 12.61
C VAL A 24 6.11 9.04 12.08
N ARG A 25 5.17 8.47 11.35
CA ARG A 25 5.37 7.18 10.71
C ARG A 25 6.27 7.34 9.48
N ASP A 26 7.31 6.53 9.37
CA ASP A 26 8.13 6.46 8.16
C ASP A 26 7.28 6.04 6.95
N ARG A 27 7.31 6.84 5.90
CA ARG A 27 6.65 6.61 4.61
C ARG A 27 7.66 6.48 3.47
N ASN A 28 8.89 6.90 3.71
CA ASN A 28 9.95 6.94 2.70
C ASN A 28 10.69 5.61 2.59
N GLY A 29 11.03 4.97 3.70
CA GLY A 29 11.69 3.66 3.70
C GLY A 29 10.91 2.61 2.90
N PRO A 30 9.63 2.36 3.21
CA PRO A 30 8.82 1.43 2.43
C PRO A 30 8.71 1.79 0.95
N TRP A 31 8.54 3.08 0.63
CA TRP A 31 8.44 3.53 -0.76
C TRP A 31 9.76 3.33 -1.52
N LEU A 32 10.89 3.71 -0.92
CA LEU A 32 12.21 3.49 -1.51
C LEU A 32 12.53 2.00 -1.68
N SER A 33 12.09 1.16 -0.75
CA SER A 33 12.23 -0.30 -0.85
C SER A 33 11.60 -0.83 -2.15
N GLU A 34 10.37 -0.41 -2.45
CA GLU A 34 9.69 -0.79 -3.70
C GLU A 34 10.46 -0.29 -4.93
N ARG A 35 10.96 0.95 -4.87
CA ARG A 35 11.69 1.56 -6.00
C ARG A 35 13.06 0.94 -6.25
N LEU A 36 13.80 0.59 -5.19
CA LEU A 36 15.07 -0.15 -5.30
C LEU A 36 14.84 -1.52 -5.94
N PHE A 37 13.78 -2.16 -5.52
CA PHE A 37 13.37 -3.43 -6.08
C PHE A 37 13.11 -3.34 -7.60
N GLU A 38 12.39 -2.32 -8.06
CA GLU A 38 12.13 -2.07 -9.49
C GLU A 38 13.42 -1.84 -10.30
N GLN A 39 14.48 -1.37 -9.63
CA GLN A 39 15.80 -1.20 -10.22
C GLN A 39 16.67 -2.46 -10.15
N GLY A 40 16.14 -3.59 -9.70
CA GLY A 40 16.90 -4.83 -9.57
C GLY A 40 17.97 -4.80 -8.46
N VAL A 41 17.80 -3.94 -7.47
CA VAL A 41 18.75 -3.76 -6.36
C VAL A 41 18.18 -4.40 -5.09
N ASP A 42 18.99 -5.25 -4.44
CA ASP A 42 18.60 -5.92 -3.20
C ASP A 42 18.70 -4.98 -2.00
N LEU A 43 17.57 -4.67 -1.37
CA LEU A 43 17.55 -3.94 -0.12
C LEU A 43 17.91 -4.88 1.04
N ALA A 44 19.03 -4.59 1.72
CA ALA A 44 19.48 -5.38 2.86
C ALA A 44 19.04 -4.81 4.21
N HIS A 45 19.08 -3.49 4.38
CA HIS A 45 18.82 -2.84 5.67
C HIS A 45 18.05 -1.55 5.52
N ILE A 46 17.15 -1.29 6.49
CA ILE A 46 16.54 0.02 6.75
C ILE A 46 16.89 0.40 8.18
N LEU A 47 17.58 1.51 8.38
CA LEU A 47 17.89 2.06 9.69
C LEU A 47 17.16 3.38 9.89
N ILE A 48 16.61 3.60 11.09
CA ILE A 48 16.04 4.87 11.50
C ILE A 48 16.95 5.45 12.59
N VAL A 49 17.44 6.64 12.37
CA VAL A 49 18.35 7.33 13.31
C VAL A 49 17.83 8.74 13.65
N GLY A 50 18.23 9.25 14.79
CA GLY A 50 17.97 10.66 15.15
C GLY A 50 18.89 11.62 14.39
N ASP A 51 18.69 12.92 14.59
CA ASP A 51 19.39 13.99 13.85
C ASP A 51 20.82 14.24 14.36
N ARG A 52 21.36 13.36 15.21
CA ARG A 52 22.75 13.47 15.68
C ARG A 52 23.74 13.00 14.63
N PRO A 53 24.74 13.83 14.27
CA PRO A 53 25.74 13.48 13.26
C PRO A 53 26.46 12.15 13.53
N ALA A 54 26.78 11.83 14.78
CA ALA A 54 27.46 10.60 15.15
C ALA A 54 26.62 9.34 14.89
N ASP A 55 25.30 9.41 15.11
CA ASP A 55 24.39 8.28 14.86
C ASP A 55 24.28 8.02 13.36
N MET A 56 24.24 9.09 12.57
CA MET A 56 24.20 8.98 11.10
C MET A 56 25.53 8.47 10.54
N GLU A 57 26.68 8.96 11.04
CA GLU A 57 28.00 8.45 10.65
C GLU A 57 28.15 6.96 10.97
N ALA A 58 27.67 6.53 12.15
CA ALA A 58 27.68 5.13 12.54
C ALA A 58 26.80 4.28 11.60
N ALA A 59 25.61 4.77 11.23
CA ALA A 59 24.72 4.09 10.29
C ALA A 59 25.35 3.92 8.89
N LEU A 60 25.96 4.99 8.36
CA LEU A 60 26.67 4.93 7.08
C LEU A 60 27.88 4.00 7.14
N GLY A 61 28.64 4.01 8.24
CA GLY A 61 29.75 3.11 8.50
C GLY A 61 29.32 1.65 8.53
N PHE A 62 28.21 1.36 9.21
CA PHE A 62 27.59 0.03 9.21
C PHE A 62 27.22 -0.42 7.78
N MET A 63 26.52 0.43 7.03
CA MET A 63 26.15 0.11 5.65
C MET A 63 27.37 -0.20 4.77
N ALA A 64 28.46 0.56 4.93
CA ALA A 64 29.69 0.31 4.20
C ALA A 64 30.34 -1.03 4.62
N SER A 65 30.37 -1.36 5.91
CA SER A 65 30.94 -2.63 6.41
C SER A 65 30.15 -3.84 5.95
N GLU A 66 28.82 -3.70 5.80
CA GLU A 66 27.94 -4.73 5.24
C GLU A 66 28.03 -4.85 3.70
N GLY A 67 28.88 -4.05 3.07
CA GLY A 67 29.18 -4.13 1.63
C GLY A 67 28.01 -3.65 0.76
N MET A 68 27.29 -2.63 1.18
CA MET A 68 26.30 -1.97 0.33
C MET A 68 27.01 -1.29 -0.86
N ASP A 69 26.38 -1.31 -2.02
CA ASP A 69 26.83 -0.61 -3.21
C ASP A 69 26.24 0.80 -3.27
N VAL A 70 25.03 0.96 -2.73
CA VAL A 70 24.35 2.24 -2.63
C VAL A 70 23.63 2.40 -1.28
N VAL A 71 23.63 3.60 -0.74
CA VAL A 71 22.87 3.95 0.47
C VAL A 71 21.96 5.13 0.15
N MET A 72 20.69 4.96 0.43
CA MET A 72 19.70 6.05 0.34
C MET A 72 19.58 6.70 1.71
N THR A 73 19.67 8.03 1.79
CA THR A 73 19.29 8.75 3.02
C THR A 73 18.02 9.56 2.79
N SER A 74 17.19 9.71 3.81
CA SER A 74 15.95 10.49 3.75
C SER A 74 15.83 11.38 4.99
N GLY A 75 15.86 12.70 4.78
CA GLY A 75 15.76 13.72 5.83
C GLY A 75 17.05 14.50 6.09
N GLY A 76 16.99 15.49 6.97
CA GLY A 76 18.12 16.32 7.41
C GLY A 76 18.74 17.21 6.34
N LEU A 77 17.92 17.71 5.39
CA LEU A 77 18.32 18.64 4.31
C LEU A 77 17.65 20.01 4.42
N GLY A 78 16.97 20.29 5.51
CA GLY A 78 16.36 21.59 5.77
C GLY A 78 17.37 22.70 6.09
N PRO A 79 16.87 23.92 6.32
CA PRO A 79 17.71 25.07 6.65
C PRO A 79 18.09 25.14 8.13
N THR A 80 17.54 24.27 9.01
CA THR A 80 17.74 24.36 10.46
C THR A 80 19.09 23.81 10.91
N ALA A 81 19.54 24.16 12.10
CA ALA A 81 20.89 23.83 12.58
C ALA A 81 21.15 22.32 12.71
N ASP A 82 20.12 21.55 12.91
CA ASP A 82 20.10 20.08 13.02
C ASP A 82 20.06 19.35 11.67
N ASP A 83 19.79 20.05 10.56
CA ASP A 83 19.86 19.50 9.22
C ASP A 83 21.31 19.36 8.74
N LEU A 84 21.95 18.24 9.03
CA LEU A 84 23.39 18.04 8.82
C LEU A 84 23.72 16.88 7.85
N THR A 85 22.71 16.31 7.18
CA THR A 85 22.89 15.12 6.33
C THR A 85 23.93 15.34 5.23
N ALA A 86 23.89 16.46 4.51
CA ALA A 86 24.87 16.76 3.45
C ALA A 86 26.30 16.83 4.00
N ALA A 87 26.50 17.46 5.17
CA ALA A 87 27.81 17.58 5.81
C ALA A 87 28.34 16.23 6.30
N VAL A 88 27.49 15.41 6.91
CA VAL A 88 27.85 14.06 7.37
C VAL A 88 28.25 13.19 6.18
N VAL A 89 27.47 13.20 5.11
CA VAL A 89 27.75 12.43 3.89
C VAL A 89 29.04 12.93 3.23
N GLY A 90 29.29 14.24 3.19
CA GLY A 90 30.54 14.81 2.68
C GLY A 90 31.76 14.25 3.42
N ARG A 91 31.74 14.28 4.76
CA ARG A 91 32.82 13.69 5.58
C ARG A 91 32.97 12.19 5.36
N PHE A 92 31.85 11.48 5.36
CA PHE A 92 31.84 10.03 5.13
C PHE A 92 32.42 9.68 3.77
N GLN A 93 32.15 10.44 2.72
CA GLN A 93 32.68 10.23 1.36
C GLN A 93 34.06 10.83 1.14
N GLY A 94 34.64 11.52 2.13
CA GLY A 94 35.94 12.18 2.01
C GLY A 94 35.93 13.38 1.06
N ARG A 95 34.83 14.11 1.02
CA ARG A 95 34.62 15.28 0.17
C ARG A 95 34.45 16.55 1.01
N GLU A 96 35.13 17.59 0.65
CA GLU A 96 34.95 18.91 1.28
C GLU A 96 33.61 19.50 0.91
N LEU A 97 33.09 20.37 1.79
CA LEU A 97 31.87 21.11 1.52
C LEU A 97 32.21 22.39 0.75
N VAL A 98 31.51 22.67 -0.31
CA VAL A 98 31.65 23.85 -1.14
C VAL A 98 30.30 24.50 -1.38
N LEU A 99 30.27 25.83 -1.45
CA LEU A 99 29.06 26.55 -1.84
C LEU A 99 28.84 26.39 -3.35
N ASP A 100 27.65 25.94 -3.71
CA ASP A 100 27.17 25.94 -5.09
C ASP A 100 26.30 27.19 -5.31
N GLU A 101 26.91 28.26 -5.85
CA GLU A 101 26.24 29.55 -6.06
C GLU A 101 25.00 29.43 -7.01
N PRO A 102 25.04 28.65 -8.11
CA PRO A 102 23.86 28.40 -8.93
C PRO A 102 22.70 27.77 -8.15
N LEU A 103 23.00 26.83 -7.26
CA LEU A 103 22.00 26.18 -6.41
C LEU A 103 21.44 27.16 -5.36
N GLU A 104 22.28 27.99 -4.73
CA GLU A 104 21.83 29.05 -3.82
C GLU A 104 20.82 29.98 -4.50
N GLY A 105 21.14 30.43 -5.72
CA GLY A 105 20.24 31.25 -6.54
C GLY A 105 18.90 30.57 -6.81
N ARG A 106 18.91 29.30 -7.15
CA ARG A 106 17.69 28.51 -7.39
C ARG A 106 16.82 28.36 -6.14
N ILE A 107 17.42 28.05 -4.99
CA ILE A 107 16.70 27.97 -3.73
C ILE A 107 16.05 29.32 -3.40
N ALA A 108 16.77 30.42 -3.62
CA ALA A 108 16.24 31.78 -3.44
C ALA A 108 15.04 32.06 -4.35
N GLU A 109 15.08 31.64 -5.62
CA GLU A 109 13.97 31.77 -6.55
C GLU A 109 12.74 30.98 -6.11
N ILE A 110 12.91 29.76 -5.63
CA ILE A 110 11.82 28.92 -5.08
C ILE A 110 11.16 29.58 -3.86
N LEU A 111 11.94 30.24 -3.01
CA LEU A 111 11.44 30.91 -1.81
C LEU A 111 10.87 32.33 -2.08
N ALA A 112 11.18 32.94 -3.20
CA ALA A 112 10.74 34.31 -3.49
C ALA A 112 9.20 34.52 -3.39
N PRO A 113 8.33 33.61 -3.88
CA PRO A 113 6.88 33.75 -3.71
C PRO A 113 6.44 33.66 -2.26
N LEU A 114 7.11 32.81 -1.44
CA LEU A 114 6.81 32.67 -0.01
C LEU A 114 7.24 33.94 0.74
N ALA A 115 8.44 34.45 0.46
CA ALA A 115 8.93 35.69 1.06
C ALA A 115 8.05 36.90 0.70
N ALA A 116 7.52 36.96 -0.52
CA ALA A 116 6.57 38.00 -0.93
C ALA A 116 5.22 37.91 -0.17
N ARG A 117 4.78 36.71 0.15
CA ARG A 117 3.50 36.48 0.87
C ARG A 117 3.59 36.80 2.36
N TYR A 118 4.78 36.69 2.96
CA TYR A 118 5.03 36.89 4.38
C TYR A 118 6.08 38.00 4.58
N PRO A 119 5.69 39.30 4.56
CA PRO A 119 6.65 40.43 4.58
C PRO A 119 7.44 40.54 5.87
N ASN A 120 7.03 39.88 6.95
CA ASN A 120 7.70 39.88 8.25
C ASN A 120 8.75 38.77 8.41
N LEU A 121 9.05 38.00 7.36
CA LEU A 121 10.10 36.99 7.42
C LEU A 121 11.46 37.64 7.53
N ASP A 122 12.32 37.07 8.38
CA ASP A 122 13.73 37.48 8.52
C ASP A 122 14.47 37.06 7.24
N ARG A 123 14.83 38.07 6.43
CA ARG A 123 15.52 37.88 5.15
C ARG A 123 16.96 37.39 5.34
N GLU A 124 17.62 37.78 6.44
CA GLU A 124 18.97 37.35 6.73
C GLU A 124 19.01 35.88 7.12
N ALA A 125 18.08 35.42 7.98
CA ALA A 125 17.90 34.02 8.32
C ALA A 125 17.55 33.15 7.11
N ILE A 126 16.73 33.69 6.18
CA ILE A 126 16.42 32.97 4.93
C ILE A 126 17.67 32.82 4.05
N ALA A 127 18.43 33.88 3.90
CA ALA A 127 19.67 33.85 3.09
C ALA A 127 20.72 32.91 3.70
N GLU A 128 20.88 32.90 5.04
CA GLU A 128 21.73 31.93 5.73
C GLU A 128 21.29 30.50 5.54
N GLY A 129 19.97 30.24 5.64
CA GLY A 129 19.38 28.93 5.39
C GLY A 129 19.60 28.47 3.94
N ASN A 130 19.43 29.35 2.95
CA ASN A 130 19.70 29.06 1.54
C ASN A 130 21.15 28.68 1.30
N ARG A 131 22.07 29.49 1.85
CA ARG A 131 23.51 29.28 1.77
C ARG A 131 23.89 27.91 2.38
N LYS A 132 23.31 27.58 3.54
CA LYS A 132 23.50 26.29 4.19
C LYS A 132 23.06 25.16 3.30
N GLN A 133 21.84 25.21 2.72
CA GLN A 133 21.31 24.18 1.83
C GLN A 133 22.09 24.06 0.51
N ALA A 134 22.67 25.14 0.03
CA ALA A 134 23.52 25.17 -1.15
C ALA A 134 25.00 24.80 -0.88
N THR A 135 25.38 24.58 0.40
CA THR A 135 26.70 24.10 0.76
C THR A 135 26.73 22.58 0.73
N ILE A 136 27.31 22.02 -0.32
CA ILE A 136 27.23 20.61 -0.67
C ILE A 136 28.61 19.94 -0.80
N PRO A 137 28.70 18.60 -0.72
CA PRO A 137 29.95 17.88 -0.96
C PRO A 137 30.49 18.13 -2.37
N GLN A 138 31.76 18.48 -2.48
CA GLN A 138 32.43 18.76 -3.74
C GLN A 138 32.29 17.59 -4.72
N GLY A 139 31.85 17.88 -5.95
CA GLY A 139 31.64 16.87 -7.00
C GLY A 139 30.41 16.00 -6.80
N ALA A 140 29.52 16.34 -5.88
CA ALA A 140 28.20 15.73 -5.80
C ALA A 140 27.37 16.08 -7.05
N THR A 141 26.54 15.16 -7.50
CA THR A 141 25.53 15.46 -8.52
C THR A 141 24.29 16.01 -7.81
N VAL A 142 23.93 17.25 -8.12
CA VAL A 142 22.73 17.90 -7.58
C VAL A 142 21.50 17.40 -8.27
N LEU A 143 20.49 17.01 -7.50
CA LEU A 143 19.14 16.73 -7.97
C LEU A 143 18.30 18.00 -7.78
N GLU A 144 17.61 18.40 -8.82
CA GLU A 144 16.82 19.63 -8.82
C GLU A 144 15.84 19.67 -7.65
N PRO A 145 15.87 20.73 -6.83
CA PRO A 145 14.99 20.86 -5.69
C PRO A 145 13.52 20.97 -6.14
N VAL A 146 12.65 20.22 -5.47
CA VAL A 146 11.18 20.31 -5.63
C VAL A 146 10.58 21.28 -4.59
N GLY A 147 11.15 21.27 -3.40
CA GLY A 147 11.00 22.30 -2.37
C GLY A 147 12.28 23.14 -2.30
N THR A 148 12.76 23.44 -1.10
CA THR A 148 14.03 24.16 -0.92
C THR A 148 15.22 23.24 -0.73
N ALA A 149 14.99 22.01 -0.27
CA ALA A 149 16.04 21.06 -0.02
C ALA A 149 16.51 20.39 -1.33
N PRO A 150 17.79 20.52 -1.73
CA PRO A 150 18.33 19.81 -2.88
C PRO A 150 18.56 18.34 -2.53
N GLY A 151 18.30 17.44 -3.49
CA GLY A 151 18.81 16.08 -3.39
C GLY A 151 20.24 16.00 -3.92
N LEU A 152 21.00 14.99 -3.48
CA LEU A 152 22.39 14.82 -3.90
C LEU A 152 22.70 13.35 -4.22
N VAL A 153 23.56 13.12 -5.22
CA VAL A 153 24.20 11.81 -5.41
C VAL A 153 25.70 12.00 -5.19
N VAL A 154 26.24 11.34 -4.18
CA VAL A 154 27.61 11.53 -3.69
C VAL A 154 28.37 10.21 -3.77
N ALA A 155 29.18 10.06 -4.80
CA ALA A 155 30.10 8.94 -4.91
C ALA A 155 31.32 9.12 -3.98
N PRO A 156 32.00 8.05 -3.54
CA PRO A 156 33.26 8.16 -2.78
C PRO A 156 34.29 9.05 -3.49
N ALA A 157 35.12 9.75 -2.72
CA ALA A 157 36.26 10.46 -3.28
C ALA A 157 37.24 9.49 -3.96
N GLU A 158 38.06 10.02 -4.86
CA GLU A 158 39.07 9.21 -5.56
C GLU A 158 39.98 8.45 -4.57
N GLY A 159 40.17 7.18 -4.82
CA GLY A 159 40.94 6.27 -3.94
C GLY A 159 40.19 5.78 -2.70
N ARG A 160 38.99 6.28 -2.40
CA ARG A 160 38.17 5.81 -1.28
C ARG A 160 37.21 4.71 -1.74
N ARG A 161 37.06 3.68 -0.92
CA ARG A 161 36.07 2.61 -1.14
C ARG A 161 34.84 2.84 -0.27
N GLY A 162 33.67 2.51 -0.78
CA GLY A 162 32.39 2.62 -0.07
C GLY A 162 31.20 2.71 -1.01
N PRO A 163 29.98 2.74 -0.47
CA PRO A 163 28.76 2.89 -1.26
C PRO A 163 28.64 4.32 -1.83
N THR A 164 28.01 4.46 -2.98
CA THR A 164 27.45 5.76 -3.39
C THR A 164 26.29 6.12 -2.48
N VAL A 165 26.24 7.35 -1.99
CA VAL A 165 25.16 7.83 -1.13
C VAL A 165 24.23 8.74 -1.92
N VAL A 166 22.95 8.39 -1.94
CA VAL A 166 21.88 9.21 -2.52
C VAL A 166 21.15 9.90 -1.37
N VAL A 167 21.24 11.21 -1.32
CA VAL A 167 20.68 12.04 -0.24
C VAL A 167 19.37 12.65 -0.73
N LEU A 168 18.28 12.38 -0.04
CA LEU A 168 16.94 12.81 -0.41
C LEU A 168 16.24 13.54 0.76
N PRO A 169 15.34 14.49 0.47
CA PRO A 169 14.61 15.22 1.50
C PRO A 169 13.63 14.32 2.27
N GLY A 170 13.21 14.80 3.47
CA GLY A 170 12.22 14.08 4.31
C GLY A 170 10.80 14.05 3.75
N PRO A 171 10.24 15.17 3.25
CA PRO A 171 8.87 15.16 2.73
C PRO A 171 8.70 14.24 1.51
N PRO A 172 7.77 13.25 1.52
CA PRO A 172 7.58 12.32 0.40
C PRO A 172 7.31 13.01 -0.95
N ARG A 173 6.58 14.13 -0.94
CA ARG A 173 6.27 14.93 -2.14
C ARG A 173 7.51 15.52 -2.82
N GLU A 174 8.61 15.67 -2.09
CA GLU A 174 9.88 16.18 -2.60
C GLU A 174 10.81 15.02 -2.98
N LEU A 175 10.88 13.99 -2.14
CA LEU A 175 11.69 12.80 -2.35
C LEU A 175 11.32 12.05 -3.62
N GLN A 176 10.04 11.79 -3.86
CA GLN A 176 9.58 10.93 -4.95
C GLN A 176 9.94 11.46 -6.35
N PRO A 177 9.78 12.75 -6.69
CA PRO A 177 10.26 13.27 -7.97
C PRO A 177 11.79 13.23 -8.11
N MET A 178 12.53 13.47 -7.02
CA MET A 178 14.00 13.44 -7.03
C MET A 178 14.56 12.04 -7.23
N TRP A 179 13.86 10.99 -6.81
CA TRP A 179 14.23 9.60 -7.10
C TRP A 179 14.45 9.36 -8.60
N ARG A 180 13.54 9.85 -9.46
CA ARG A 180 13.67 9.69 -10.93
C ARG A 180 14.93 10.37 -11.47
N GLN A 181 15.32 11.49 -10.89
CA GLN A 181 16.56 12.16 -11.25
C GLN A 181 17.76 11.36 -10.76
N ALA A 182 17.74 10.85 -9.51
CA ALA A 182 18.83 10.09 -8.92
C ALA A 182 19.21 8.86 -9.77
N ILE A 183 18.21 8.06 -10.19
CA ILE A 183 18.46 6.85 -10.99
C ILE A 183 18.97 7.14 -12.40
N SER A 184 18.78 8.37 -12.91
CA SER A 184 19.30 8.78 -14.21
C SER A 184 20.77 9.23 -14.16
N THR A 185 21.35 9.42 -12.96
CA THR A 185 22.74 9.88 -12.81
C THR A 185 23.75 8.79 -13.17
N ARG A 186 24.94 9.22 -13.60
CA ARG A 186 26.04 8.28 -13.85
C ARG A 186 26.47 7.57 -12.57
N ALA A 187 26.60 8.33 -11.46
CA ALA A 187 27.05 7.78 -10.18
C ALA A 187 26.13 6.66 -9.66
N TRP A 188 24.80 6.80 -9.85
CA TRP A 188 23.84 5.73 -9.55
C TRP A 188 24.12 4.50 -10.41
N ARG A 189 24.14 4.66 -11.75
CA ARG A 189 24.32 3.54 -12.68
C ARG A 189 25.62 2.78 -12.44
N ASP A 190 26.71 3.51 -12.14
CA ASP A 190 27.99 2.90 -11.83
C ASP A 190 27.93 2.11 -10.50
N ALA A 191 27.22 2.62 -9.49
CA ALA A 191 27.04 1.96 -8.19
C ALA A 191 26.22 0.66 -8.29
N VAL A 192 25.17 0.66 -9.12
CA VAL A 192 24.26 -0.49 -9.27
C VAL A 192 24.53 -1.31 -10.53
N ALA A 193 25.75 -1.27 -11.09
CA ALA A 193 26.09 -1.98 -12.31
C ALA A 193 25.89 -3.52 -12.20
N ALA A 194 25.83 -4.07 -11.00
CA ALA A 194 25.52 -5.46 -10.71
C ALA A 194 24.03 -5.72 -10.47
N ALA A 195 23.14 -4.74 -10.71
CA ALA A 195 21.71 -4.93 -10.64
C ALA A 195 21.24 -5.97 -11.66
N ARG A 196 20.20 -6.71 -11.30
CA ARG A 196 19.63 -7.75 -12.14
C ARG A 196 18.22 -7.40 -12.56
N ASP A 197 17.80 -7.95 -13.67
CA ASP A 197 16.41 -7.88 -14.08
C ASP A 197 15.59 -8.88 -13.22
N TYR A 198 14.65 -8.38 -12.46
CA TYR A 198 13.74 -9.19 -11.68
C TYR A 198 12.32 -8.96 -12.13
N ARG A 199 11.57 -10.05 -12.16
CA ARG A 199 10.11 -10.01 -12.23
C ARG A 199 9.54 -10.14 -10.83
N GLN A 200 8.53 -9.34 -10.55
CA GLN A 200 7.71 -9.49 -9.34
C GLN A 200 6.29 -9.79 -9.74
N ARG A 201 5.72 -10.77 -9.05
CA ARG A 201 4.31 -11.13 -9.16
C ARG A 201 3.70 -11.14 -7.77
N MET A 202 2.41 -10.87 -7.71
CA MET A 202 1.68 -10.88 -6.46
C MET A 202 0.36 -11.62 -6.65
N LEU A 203 0.14 -12.63 -5.82
CA LEU A 203 -1.13 -13.33 -5.70
C LEU A 203 -1.81 -12.86 -4.41
N ARG A 204 -3.13 -12.65 -4.46
CA ARG A 204 -3.89 -12.20 -3.29
C ARG A 204 -5.03 -13.15 -2.98
N LEU A 205 -5.10 -13.58 -1.72
CA LEU A 205 -6.11 -14.49 -1.23
C LEU A 205 -6.89 -13.87 -0.06
N PHE A 206 -8.12 -14.29 0.10
CA PHE A 206 -8.96 -13.85 1.20
C PHE A 206 -9.75 -15.00 1.82
N GLY A 207 -9.78 -15.05 3.16
CA GLY A 207 -10.60 -16.00 3.91
C GLY A 207 -9.93 -17.33 4.25
N ILE A 208 -8.59 -17.41 4.16
CA ILE A 208 -7.80 -18.55 4.62
C ILE A 208 -6.75 -18.13 5.65
N PRO A 209 -6.32 -19.03 6.53
CA PRO A 209 -5.20 -18.77 7.43
C PRO A 209 -3.87 -18.88 6.68
N GLU A 210 -2.84 -18.18 7.17
CA GLU A 210 -1.49 -18.21 6.58
C GLU A 210 -0.86 -19.63 6.57
N SER A 211 -1.23 -20.48 7.52
CA SER A 211 -0.79 -21.87 7.56
C SER A 211 -1.14 -22.70 6.32
N GLU A 212 -2.22 -22.36 5.61
CA GLU A 212 -2.59 -23.00 4.35
C GLU A 212 -1.56 -22.72 3.25
N ILE A 213 -0.98 -21.52 3.24
CA ILE A 213 0.07 -21.18 2.26
C ILE A 213 1.35 -21.97 2.55
N ALA A 214 1.70 -22.17 3.82
CA ALA A 214 2.84 -23.00 4.18
C ALA A 214 2.67 -24.46 3.69
N GLU A 215 1.45 -25.01 3.72
CA GLU A 215 1.20 -26.35 3.14
C GLU A 215 1.26 -26.33 1.61
N THR A 216 0.76 -25.27 0.99
CA THR A 216 0.84 -25.09 -0.48
C THR A 216 2.29 -25.02 -0.96
N LEU A 217 3.17 -24.34 -0.22
CA LEU A 217 4.61 -24.33 -0.52
C LEU A 217 5.23 -25.72 -0.40
N ARG A 218 4.92 -26.47 0.66
CA ARG A 218 5.40 -27.86 0.82
C ARG A 218 4.90 -28.79 -0.31
N GLU A 219 3.68 -28.58 -0.77
CA GLU A 219 3.13 -29.33 -1.90
C GLU A 219 3.85 -29.00 -3.21
N ALA A 220 4.10 -27.73 -3.48
CA ALA A 220 4.87 -27.29 -4.63
C ALA A 220 6.29 -27.87 -4.64
N GLU A 221 6.96 -27.88 -3.47
CA GLU A 221 8.29 -28.48 -3.30
C GLU A 221 8.26 -29.99 -3.56
N ARG A 222 7.29 -30.73 -2.98
CA ARG A 222 7.08 -32.16 -3.22
C ARG A 222 6.76 -32.46 -4.69
N GLY A 223 6.07 -31.54 -5.38
CA GLY A 223 5.76 -31.61 -6.81
C GLY A 223 6.95 -31.30 -7.71
N GLY A 224 8.12 -30.97 -7.15
CA GLY A 224 9.34 -30.69 -7.92
C GLY A 224 9.38 -29.29 -8.54
N VAL A 225 8.56 -28.36 -8.06
CA VAL A 225 8.67 -26.95 -8.46
C VAL A 225 9.97 -26.38 -7.91
N GLY A 226 10.78 -25.76 -8.76
CA GLY A 226 12.08 -25.18 -8.40
C GLY A 226 11.94 -23.93 -7.54
N LEU A 227 11.41 -24.07 -6.32
CA LEU A 227 11.17 -22.95 -5.39
C LEU A 227 12.46 -22.22 -5.00
N ASP A 228 13.62 -22.86 -5.05
CA ASP A 228 14.92 -22.24 -4.76
C ASP A 228 15.26 -21.08 -5.72
N ALA A 229 14.63 -21.06 -6.91
CA ALA A 229 14.78 -19.97 -7.89
C ALA A 229 13.78 -18.82 -7.64
N LEU A 230 12.88 -18.96 -6.67
CA LEU A 230 11.83 -18.02 -6.35
C LEU A 230 12.04 -17.44 -4.93
N GLU A 231 12.05 -16.14 -4.82
CA GLU A 231 11.99 -15.46 -3.52
C GLU A 231 10.52 -15.18 -3.19
N ILE A 232 9.94 -16.02 -2.31
CA ILE A 232 8.52 -15.97 -1.97
C ILE A 232 8.35 -15.37 -0.57
N THR A 233 7.58 -14.31 -0.47
CA THR A 233 7.22 -13.67 0.80
C THR A 233 5.71 -13.68 0.97
N THR A 234 5.24 -14.08 2.14
CA THR A 234 3.82 -14.03 2.51
C THR A 234 3.58 -12.94 3.55
N CYS A 235 2.48 -12.22 3.42
CA CYS A 235 2.08 -11.19 4.37
C CYS A 235 0.58 -11.23 4.61
N LEU A 236 0.17 -11.28 5.88
CA LEU A 236 -1.23 -11.14 6.28
C LEU A 236 -1.52 -9.68 6.60
N ARG A 237 -2.34 -9.03 5.79
CA ARG A 237 -2.73 -7.63 5.96
C ARG A 237 -4.26 -7.49 5.95
N GLY A 238 -4.85 -7.00 7.04
CA GLY A 238 -6.29 -6.73 7.10
C GLY A 238 -7.20 -7.95 6.90
N GLY A 239 -6.67 -9.18 7.00
CA GLY A 239 -7.37 -10.43 6.73
C GLY A 239 -7.18 -10.96 5.31
N GLU A 240 -6.40 -10.31 4.49
CA GLU A 240 -5.98 -10.75 3.15
C GLU A 240 -4.55 -11.29 3.22
N ILE A 241 -4.26 -12.33 2.45
CA ILE A 241 -2.90 -12.85 2.28
C ILE A 241 -2.35 -12.38 0.95
N GLU A 242 -1.19 -11.76 1.01
CA GLU A 242 -0.38 -11.39 -0.14
C GLU A 242 0.77 -12.37 -0.27
N ILE A 243 0.90 -13.02 -1.43
CA ILE A 243 2.06 -13.84 -1.80
C ILE A 243 2.82 -13.05 -2.84
N VAL A 244 3.94 -12.46 -2.43
CA VAL A 244 4.85 -11.73 -3.32
C VAL A 244 5.95 -12.68 -3.74
N THR A 245 6.08 -12.89 -5.04
CA THR A 245 7.13 -13.74 -5.61
C THR A 245 8.04 -12.91 -6.50
N ARG A 246 9.33 -12.93 -6.19
CA ARG A 246 10.39 -12.30 -6.95
C ARG A 246 11.27 -13.38 -7.57
N TYR A 247 11.63 -13.20 -8.85
CA TYR A 247 12.44 -14.17 -9.58
C TYR A 247 13.14 -13.54 -10.78
N GLU A 248 14.25 -14.16 -11.22
CA GLU A 248 14.94 -13.78 -12.45
C GLU A 248 14.15 -14.32 -13.68
N PRO A 249 14.23 -13.70 -14.87
CA PRO A 249 13.41 -14.09 -16.03
C PRO A 249 13.52 -15.56 -16.45
N ASP A 250 14.65 -16.21 -16.17
CA ASP A 250 14.90 -17.62 -16.45
C ASP A 250 14.15 -18.58 -15.50
N ALA A 251 13.65 -18.08 -14.37
CA ALA A 251 12.81 -18.84 -13.43
C ALA A 251 11.30 -18.68 -13.70
N GLN A 252 10.89 -18.14 -14.85
CA GLN A 252 9.47 -17.95 -15.19
C GLN A 252 8.68 -19.24 -15.10
N ASP A 253 9.20 -20.35 -15.62
CA ASP A 253 8.50 -21.64 -15.61
C ASP A 253 8.25 -22.14 -14.18
N ALA A 254 9.19 -21.92 -13.26
CA ALA A 254 9.02 -22.24 -11.85
C ALA A 254 7.91 -21.40 -11.21
N TYR A 255 7.86 -20.09 -11.52
CA TYR A 255 6.78 -19.23 -11.06
C TYR A 255 5.42 -19.67 -11.60
N ASP A 256 5.32 -19.97 -12.89
CA ASP A 256 4.04 -20.37 -13.52
C ASP A 256 3.52 -21.68 -12.92
N ALA A 257 4.41 -22.65 -12.66
CA ALA A 257 4.06 -23.88 -11.97
C ALA A 257 3.58 -23.64 -10.53
N PHE A 258 4.28 -22.78 -9.78
CA PHE A 258 3.86 -22.39 -8.44
C PHE A 258 2.49 -21.68 -8.43
N ALA A 259 2.29 -20.71 -9.32
CA ALA A 259 1.06 -19.96 -9.44
C ALA A 259 -0.12 -20.86 -9.81
N ALA A 260 0.10 -21.86 -10.67
CA ALA A 260 -0.91 -22.85 -11.03
C ALA A 260 -1.36 -23.69 -9.82
N ILE A 261 -0.44 -24.16 -8.98
CA ILE A 261 -0.75 -24.90 -7.75
C ILE A 261 -1.57 -24.01 -6.80
N VAL A 262 -1.19 -22.74 -6.63
CA VAL A 262 -1.95 -21.80 -5.79
C VAL A 262 -3.34 -21.59 -6.35
N ALA A 263 -3.50 -21.42 -7.66
CA ALA A 263 -4.79 -21.22 -8.31
C ALA A 263 -5.70 -22.44 -8.22
N GLU A 264 -5.17 -23.63 -8.36
CA GLU A 264 -5.92 -24.88 -8.23
C GLU A 264 -6.37 -25.13 -6.79
N ARG A 265 -5.44 -25.04 -5.84
CA ARG A 265 -5.71 -25.32 -4.43
C ARG A 265 -6.61 -24.31 -3.77
N HIS A 266 -6.50 -23.06 -4.17
CA HIS A 266 -7.19 -21.91 -3.55
C HIS A 266 -8.20 -21.23 -4.48
N ALA A 267 -8.78 -21.96 -5.42
CA ALA A 267 -9.70 -21.41 -6.43
C ALA A 267 -10.84 -20.55 -5.86
N ASP A 268 -11.38 -20.90 -4.68
CA ASP A 268 -12.46 -20.17 -4.04
C ASP A 268 -12.01 -18.92 -3.26
N THR A 269 -10.72 -18.80 -2.97
CA THR A 269 -10.15 -17.77 -2.08
C THR A 269 -9.12 -16.89 -2.76
N LEU A 270 -8.50 -17.36 -3.85
CA LEU A 270 -7.62 -16.56 -4.72
C LEU A 270 -8.48 -15.56 -5.50
N TYR A 271 -8.33 -14.27 -5.20
CA TYR A 271 -9.14 -13.25 -5.83
C TYR A 271 -8.37 -12.35 -6.80
N SER A 272 -7.04 -12.39 -6.76
CA SER A 272 -6.18 -11.63 -7.68
C SER A 272 -4.91 -12.42 -8.00
N GLN A 273 -4.61 -12.55 -9.31
CA GLN A 273 -3.41 -13.19 -9.81
C GLN A 273 -2.37 -12.18 -10.36
N ASP A 274 -2.76 -10.92 -10.44
CA ASP A 274 -1.95 -9.82 -10.98
C ASP A 274 -1.59 -8.77 -9.93
N GLY A 275 -2.01 -8.99 -8.67
CA GLY A 275 -1.77 -8.09 -7.55
C GLY A 275 -2.77 -6.94 -7.42
N THR A 276 -3.81 -6.86 -8.27
CA THR A 276 -4.88 -5.86 -8.10
C THR A 276 -5.55 -6.02 -6.74
N THR A 277 -5.77 -4.89 -6.05
CA THR A 277 -6.40 -4.88 -4.73
C THR A 277 -7.91 -5.08 -4.84
N VAL A 278 -8.55 -5.49 -3.74
CA VAL A 278 -10.01 -5.54 -3.68
C VAL A 278 -10.64 -4.16 -3.93
N ASP A 279 -9.97 -3.08 -3.55
CA ASP A 279 -10.40 -1.70 -3.78
C ASP A 279 -10.42 -1.37 -5.29
N ASP A 280 -9.34 -1.71 -6.00
CA ASP A 280 -9.25 -1.53 -7.45
C ASP A 280 -10.33 -2.35 -8.18
N GLN A 281 -10.53 -3.61 -7.78
CA GLN A 281 -11.53 -4.49 -8.38
C GLN A 281 -12.96 -3.99 -8.15
N VAL A 282 -13.30 -3.57 -6.92
CA VAL A 282 -14.61 -3.01 -6.61
C VAL A 282 -14.85 -1.72 -7.40
N ALA A 283 -13.87 -0.82 -7.46
CA ALA A 283 -13.98 0.41 -8.23
C ALA A 283 -14.19 0.13 -9.73
N ALA A 284 -13.46 -0.83 -10.30
CA ALA A 284 -13.59 -1.24 -11.70
C ALA A 284 -14.99 -1.84 -11.98
N LEU A 285 -15.45 -2.76 -11.15
CA LEU A 285 -16.76 -3.40 -11.26
C LEU A 285 -17.92 -2.39 -11.16
N LEU A 286 -17.82 -1.42 -10.22
CA LEU A 286 -18.83 -0.37 -10.08
C LEU A 286 -18.86 0.57 -11.29
N ARG A 287 -17.72 0.78 -11.98
CA ARG A 287 -17.65 1.50 -13.25
C ARG A 287 -18.14 0.69 -14.45
N GLY A 288 -18.55 -0.57 -14.26
CA GLY A 288 -18.99 -1.46 -15.33
C GLY A 288 -17.86 -2.06 -16.16
N GLN A 289 -16.65 -2.08 -15.60
CA GLN A 289 -15.49 -2.72 -16.22
C GLN A 289 -15.46 -4.20 -15.86
N THR A 290 -15.08 -5.06 -16.81
CA THR A 290 -14.81 -6.47 -16.52
C THR A 290 -13.41 -6.63 -15.95
N LEU A 291 -13.27 -7.48 -14.93
CA LEU A 291 -11.97 -7.93 -14.48
C LEU A 291 -11.44 -8.93 -15.53
N GLY A 292 -10.20 -8.78 -15.99
CA GLY A 292 -9.54 -9.77 -16.84
C GLY A 292 -9.42 -11.14 -16.13
N ASP A 293 -9.12 -12.20 -16.87
CA ASP A 293 -9.00 -13.57 -16.34
C ASP A 293 -7.97 -13.75 -15.21
N GLY A 294 -7.20 -12.72 -14.90
CA GLY A 294 -6.30 -12.62 -13.76
C GLY A 294 -6.66 -11.52 -12.75
N GLY A 295 -7.82 -10.87 -12.87
CA GLY A 295 -8.17 -9.71 -12.03
C GLY A 295 -7.64 -8.37 -12.55
N ALA A 296 -6.99 -8.36 -13.72
CA ALA A 296 -6.31 -7.19 -14.26
C ALA A 296 -7.26 -6.05 -14.65
N THR A 297 -7.27 -4.99 -13.87
CA THR A 297 -7.51 -3.66 -14.42
C THR A 297 -6.15 -3.17 -14.93
N GLY A 298 -6.04 -2.90 -16.23
CA GLY A 298 -4.79 -2.39 -16.79
C GLY A 298 -4.30 -1.15 -16.03
N ARG A 299 -3.33 -1.33 -15.18
CA ARG A 299 -2.46 -0.23 -14.76
C ARG A 299 -1.65 0.11 -16.01
N GLU A 300 -1.77 1.34 -16.48
CA GLU A 300 -0.84 1.90 -17.45
C GLU A 300 0.58 1.69 -16.92
N THR A 301 1.28 0.70 -17.49
CA THR A 301 2.74 0.68 -17.41
C THR A 301 3.23 1.93 -18.12
N ILE A 302 4.18 2.65 -17.51
CA ILE A 302 4.77 3.88 -18.04
C ILE A 302 5.71 3.55 -19.23
N ASP A 303 5.27 2.70 -20.13
CA ASP A 303 5.88 2.51 -21.45
C ASP A 303 4.76 2.38 -22.46
N GLY A 304 4.72 3.41 -23.34
CA GLY A 304 3.70 3.60 -24.34
C GLY A 304 3.57 2.45 -25.32
N GLY A 305 2.59 1.62 -25.08
CA GLY A 305 2.17 0.54 -25.95
C GLY A 305 0.75 0.12 -25.58
N ALA A 306 -0.24 0.94 -25.94
CA ALA A 306 -1.65 0.62 -25.76
C ALA A 306 -2.07 -0.52 -26.68
N ALA A 307 -2.20 -1.73 -26.13
CA ALA A 307 -3.05 -2.77 -26.69
C ALA A 307 -4.38 -2.73 -25.93
N ALA A 308 -5.33 -1.94 -26.41
CA ALA A 308 -6.70 -1.92 -25.92
C ALA A 308 -7.37 -3.26 -26.26
N SER A 309 -7.45 -4.19 -25.29
CA SER A 309 -8.36 -5.32 -25.37
C SER A 309 -9.80 -4.81 -25.23
N LYS A 310 -10.64 -5.04 -26.25
CA LYS A 310 -12.06 -4.68 -26.22
C LYS A 310 -12.77 -5.41 -25.07
N PRO A 311 -13.60 -4.71 -24.26
CA PRO A 311 -14.35 -5.35 -23.19
C PRO A 311 -15.38 -6.31 -23.78
N VAL A 312 -15.35 -7.56 -23.35
CA VAL A 312 -16.40 -8.54 -23.61
C VAL A 312 -17.45 -8.37 -22.50
N GLY A 313 -18.62 -7.83 -22.85
CA GLY A 313 -19.81 -7.81 -22.00
C GLY A 313 -19.73 -6.82 -20.83
N ALA A 314 -19.87 -5.51 -21.10
CA ALA A 314 -20.00 -4.51 -20.05
C ALA A 314 -21.31 -4.70 -19.27
N ALA A 315 -21.22 -5.17 -18.02
CA ALA A 315 -22.26 -4.92 -17.03
C ALA A 315 -22.35 -3.38 -16.87
N GLY A 316 -23.58 -2.80 -16.93
CA GLY A 316 -23.74 -1.36 -16.82
C GLY A 316 -23.14 -0.81 -15.52
N ARG A 317 -22.70 0.45 -15.55
CA ARG A 317 -22.24 1.20 -14.37
C ARG A 317 -23.25 1.07 -13.23
N ARG A 318 -22.75 0.86 -12.00
CA ARG A 318 -23.58 0.72 -10.81
C ARG A 318 -23.16 1.70 -9.74
N THR A 319 -24.14 2.21 -9.00
CA THR A 319 -23.93 3.09 -7.86
C THR A 319 -24.04 2.32 -6.54
N ILE A 320 -23.36 2.80 -5.49
CA ILE A 320 -23.32 2.17 -4.17
C ILE A 320 -23.59 3.16 -3.05
N ALA A 321 -24.33 2.70 -2.04
CA ALA A 321 -24.57 3.39 -0.79
C ALA A 321 -24.36 2.46 0.40
N VAL A 322 -23.95 3.00 1.54
CA VAL A 322 -23.65 2.22 2.74
C VAL A 322 -24.39 2.73 3.96
N ALA A 323 -24.79 1.83 4.87
CA ALA A 323 -25.26 2.15 6.22
C ALA A 323 -24.40 1.42 7.24
N GLU A 324 -23.68 2.17 8.04
CA GLU A 324 -22.66 1.67 8.96
C GLU A 324 -23.04 1.93 10.42
N SER A 325 -22.88 0.90 11.27
CA SER A 325 -22.98 1.03 12.71
C SER A 325 -21.58 0.90 13.34
N CYS A 326 -21.13 -0.30 13.64
CA CYS A 326 -19.88 -0.52 14.39
C CYS A 326 -18.60 -0.01 13.65
N THR A 327 -18.61 0.06 12.34
CA THR A 327 -17.49 0.56 11.52
C THR A 327 -17.40 2.09 11.49
N GLY A 328 -18.54 2.78 11.74
CA GLY A 328 -18.57 4.24 11.97
C GLY A 328 -18.02 5.08 10.82
N GLY A 329 -18.33 4.72 9.58
CA GLY A 329 -17.92 5.45 8.36
C GLY A 329 -16.65 4.94 7.69
N LEU A 330 -15.98 3.91 8.21
CA LEU A 330 -14.75 3.36 7.63
C LEU A 330 -14.96 2.75 6.25
N LEU A 331 -16.10 2.11 5.98
CA LEU A 331 -16.40 1.55 4.67
C LEU A 331 -16.63 2.66 3.64
N ALA A 332 -17.42 3.69 4.01
CA ALA A 332 -17.61 4.85 3.15
C ALA A 332 -16.28 5.56 2.85
N ALA A 333 -15.43 5.74 3.86
CA ALA A 333 -14.09 6.30 3.69
C ALA A 333 -13.25 5.45 2.73
N ARG A 334 -13.23 4.12 2.88
CA ARG A 334 -12.47 3.22 2.00
C ARG A 334 -12.97 3.25 0.56
N LEU A 335 -14.28 3.23 0.33
CA LEU A 335 -14.88 3.31 -1.01
C LEU A 335 -14.59 4.65 -1.72
N THR A 336 -14.35 5.71 -0.97
CA THR A 336 -14.05 7.05 -1.51
C THR A 336 -12.55 7.32 -1.68
N ASN A 337 -11.65 6.44 -1.24
CA ASN A 337 -10.20 6.58 -1.42
C ASN A 337 -9.76 6.56 -2.90
N PRO A 338 -10.29 5.69 -3.79
CA PRO A 338 -9.88 5.71 -5.18
C PRO A 338 -10.30 7.01 -5.89
N PRO A 339 -9.42 7.62 -6.71
CA PRO A 339 -9.79 8.79 -7.51
C PRO A 339 -11.00 8.49 -8.40
N GLY A 340 -11.92 9.46 -8.51
CA GLY A 340 -13.15 9.33 -9.29
C GLY A 340 -14.25 8.52 -8.58
N ALA A 341 -14.13 8.25 -7.29
CA ALA A 341 -15.16 7.54 -6.52
C ALA A 341 -16.53 8.22 -6.55
N SER A 342 -16.61 9.54 -6.73
CA SER A 342 -17.86 10.30 -6.89
C SER A 342 -18.71 9.83 -8.07
N GLU A 343 -18.12 9.07 -8.97
CA GLU A 343 -18.85 8.50 -10.09
C GLU A 343 -19.79 7.35 -9.70
N TYR A 344 -19.51 6.65 -8.60
CA TYR A 344 -20.24 5.45 -8.19
C TYR A 344 -20.65 5.45 -6.72
N VAL A 345 -19.97 6.18 -5.82
CA VAL A 345 -20.37 6.29 -4.41
C VAL A 345 -21.36 7.42 -4.25
N LEU A 346 -22.62 7.10 -3.90
CA LEU A 346 -23.66 8.11 -3.66
C LEU A 346 -23.64 8.64 -2.24
N GLY A 347 -23.13 7.88 -1.29
CA GLY A 347 -23.01 8.31 0.09
C GLY A 347 -22.97 7.18 1.10
N GLY A 348 -22.85 7.58 2.39
CA GLY A 348 -22.86 6.67 3.52
C GLY A 348 -23.59 7.27 4.71
N ILE A 349 -24.36 6.46 5.41
CA ILE A 349 -25.11 6.82 6.62
C ILE A 349 -24.45 6.13 7.81
N VAL A 350 -23.95 6.91 8.77
CA VAL A 350 -23.43 6.37 10.03
C VAL A 350 -24.59 6.31 11.04
N ALA A 351 -25.26 5.16 11.09
CA ALA A 351 -26.40 4.89 11.95
C ALA A 351 -25.95 4.20 13.26
N TYR A 352 -25.34 4.98 14.17
CA TYR A 352 -24.65 4.41 15.33
C TYR A 352 -25.61 4.04 16.46
N SER A 353 -26.59 4.91 16.77
CA SER A 353 -27.66 4.63 17.75
C SER A 353 -28.82 3.86 17.10
N ASN A 354 -29.71 3.30 17.93
CA ASN A 354 -30.92 2.66 17.44
C ASN A 354 -31.87 3.68 16.79
N ASP A 355 -31.99 4.87 17.38
CA ASP A 355 -32.81 5.94 16.82
C ASP A 355 -32.29 6.36 15.43
N ALA A 356 -30.99 6.52 15.27
CA ALA A 356 -30.40 6.83 13.97
C ALA A 356 -30.66 5.71 12.92
N LYS A 357 -30.69 4.44 13.31
CA LYS A 357 -31.05 3.34 12.41
C LYS A 357 -32.51 3.46 11.94
N VAL A 358 -33.42 3.82 12.85
CA VAL A 358 -34.83 4.00 12.52
C VAL A 358 -35.06 5.25 11.68
N GLU A 359 -34.60 6.40 12.15
CA GLU A 359 -34.91 7.70 11.54
C GLU A 359 -34.19 7.93 10.20
N GLN A 360 -32.90 7.63 10.16
CA GLN A 360 -32.08 7.96 8.99
C GLN A 360 -32.09 6.85 7.93
N VAL A 361 -32.08 5.59 8.35
CA VAL A 361 -32.01 4.46 7.43
C VAL A 361 -33.40 3.85 7.15
N GLY A 362 -34.32 3.94 8.09
CA GLY A 362 -35.64 3.36 7.99
C GLY A 362 -35.71 1.91 8.46
N VAL A 363 -34.79 1.52 9.35
CA VAL A 363 -34.86 0.21 10.04
C VAL A 363 -36.11 0.16 10.91
N SER A 364 -36.78 -1.00 10.96
CA SER A 364 -37.95 -1.18 11.82
C SER A 364 -37.56 -1.17 13.30
N ALA A 365 -38.24 -0.33 14.11
CA ALA A 365 -38.06 -0.35 15.56
C ALA A 365 -38.42 -1.71 16.16
N GLU A 366 -39.43 -2.40 15.62
CA GLU A 366 -39.85 -3.74 16.01
C GLU A 366 -38.76 -4.78 15.73
N SER A 367 -38.04 -4.64 14.58
CA SER A 367 -36.90 -5.51 14.26
C SER A 367 -35.78 -5.35 15.30
N ILE A 368 -35.50 -4.13 15.75
CA ILE A 368 -34.52 -3.88 16.78
C ILE A 368 -34.94 -4.49 18.12
N GLU A 369 -36.20 -4.35 18.50
CA GLU A 369 -36.74 -4.87 19.76
C GLU A 369 -36.71 -6.39 19.80
N ARG A 370 -37.11 -7.06 18.72
CA ARG A 370 -37.19 -8.52 18.65
C ARG A 370 -35.86 -9.23 18.42
N HIS A 371 -34.99 -8.66 17.60
CA HIS A 371 -33.75 -9.30 17.16
C HIS A 371 -32.46 -8.65 17.70
N GLY A 372 -32.62 -7.48 18.32
CA GLY A 372 -31.49 -6.65 18.79
C GLY A 372 -30.77 -5.94 17.66
N ALA A 373 -29.98 -4.94 17.99
CA ALA A 373 -29.26 -4.11 17.05
C ALA A 373 -28.18 -4.84 16.23
N VAL A 374 -27.78 -6.04 16.66
CA VAL A 374 -26.79 -6.89 15.97
C VAL A 374 -27.46 -8.22 15.59
N SER A 375 -27.93 -8.30 14.37
CA SER A 375 -28.61 -9.48 13.82
C SER A 375 -28.56 -9.48 12.29
N GLU A 376 -28.86 -10.61 11.69
CA GLU A 376 -28.99 -10.78 10.24
C GLU A 376 -30.01 -9.81 9.65
N LEU A 377 -31.21 -9.77 10.27
CA LEU A 377 -32.31 -8.94 9.81
C LEU A 377 -31.91 -7.47 9.79
N LEU A 378 -31.25 -6.99 10.85
CA LEU A 378 -30.78 -5.62 10.91
C LEU A 378 -29.75 -5.28 9.83
N ALA A 379 -28.81 -6.17 9.55
CA ALA A 379 -27.83 -5.96 8.47
C ALA A 379 -28.53 -5.83 7.10
N ARG A 380 -29.56 -6.66 6.87
CA ARG A 380 -30.40 -6.60 5.65
C ARG A 380 -31.21 -5.31 5.56
N GLU A 381 -31.85 -4.90 6.64
CA GLU A 381 -32.60 -3.66 6.68
C GLU A 381 -31.69 -2.42 6.51
N LEU A 382 -30.51 -2.42 7.10
CA LEU A 382 -29.52 -1.38 6.89
C LEU A 382 -29.10 -1.29 5.41
N ALA A 383 -28.84 -2.42 4.76
CA ALA A 383 -28.49 -2.45 3.35
C ALA A 383 -29.63 -1.95 2.44
N ALA A 384 -30.84 -2.43 2.69
CA ALA A 384 -32.04 -2.00 1.97
C ALA A 384 -32.32 -0.50 2.15
N GLY A 385 -32.18 -0.02 3.39
CA GLY A 385 -32.39 1.37 3.74
C GLY A 385 -31.36 2.29 3.08
N ALA A 386 -30.07 1.96 3.12
CA ALA A 386 -29.02 2.70 2.42
C ALA A 386 -29.31 2.82 0.92
N ARG A 387 -29.65 1.68 0.31
CA ARG A 387 -30.00 1.59 -1.11
C ARG A 387 -31.19 2.48 -1.47
N SER A 388 -32.25 2.40 -0.69
CA SER A 388 -33.48 3.16 -0.93
C SER A 388 -33.30 4.66 -0.67
N LYS A 389 -32.72 5.04 0.47
CA LYS A 389 -32.55 6.44 0.86
C LYS A 389 -31.67 7.25 -0.08
N LEU A 390 -30.65 6.61 -0.64
CA LEU A 390 -29.69 7.25 -1.55
C LEU A 390 -29.94 6.88 -3.02
N ALA A 391 -31.01 6.13 -3.33
CA ALA A 391 -31.36 5.68 -4.67
C ALA A 391 -30.19 4.99 -5.41
N ALA A 392 -29.44 4.16 -4.68
CA ALA A 392 -28.28 3.44 -5.19
C ALA A 392 -28.69 2.06 -5.79
N ASP A 393 -27.88 1.54 -6.73
CA ASP A 393 -28.07 0.19 -7.27
C ASP A 393 -27.66 -0.87 -6.26
N VAL A 394 -26.62 -0.58 -5.45
CA VAL A 394 -26.09 -1.48 -4.44
C VAL A 394 -26.17 -0.82 -3.07
N GLY A 395 -26.75 -1.53 -2.10
CA GLY A 395 -26.80 -1.11 -0.71
C GLY A 395 -25.98 -2.03 0.19
N VAL A 396 -25.25 -1.48 1.14
CA VAL A 396 -24.44 -2.23 2.11
C VAL A 396 -24.84 -1.86 3.52
N GLY A 397 -25.09 -2.88 4.36
CA GLY A 397 -25.42 -2.72 5.76
C GLY A 397 -24.45 -3.47 6.67
N LEU A 398 -23.91 -2.79 7.69
CA LEU A 398 -23.00 -3.38 8.69
C LEU A 398 -23.47 -3.05 10.09
N THR A 399 -23.58 -4.10 10.92
CA THR A 399 -23.84 -3.96 12.35
C THR A 399 -23.04 -5.00 13.13
N GLY A 400 -22.55 -4.67 14.33
CA GLY A 400 -21.71 -5.60 15.08
C GLY A 400 -21.26 -5.06 16.43
N ILE A 401 -20.53 -5.89 17.15
CA ILE A 401 -19.97 -5.63 18.48
C ILE A 401 -18.45 -5.57 18.34
N ALA A 402 -17.92 -4.34 18.19
CA ALA A 402 -16.50 -4.15 18.03
C ALA A 402 -15.69 -4.25 19.34
N GLY A 403 -16.37 -4.20 20.48
CA GLY A 403 -15.72 -4.28 21.79
C GLY A 403 -15.12 -2.94 22.29
N PRO A 404 -14.42 -2.94 23.46
CA PRO A 404 -14.13 -4.13 24.30
C PRO A 404 -15.34 -4.62 25.09
N SER A 405 -16.38 -3.80 25.27
CA SER A 405 -17.64 -4.12 25.98
C SER A 405 -18.79 -4.39 25.01
N GLY A 406 -19.98 -4.74 25.55
CA GLY A 406 -21.21 -4.91 24.78
C GLY A 406 -21.42 -6.30 24.19
N GLY A 407 -20.52 -7.26 24.46
CA GLY A 407 -20.70 -8.66 24.10
C GLY A 407 -21.51 -9.43 25.14
N SER A 408 -22.16 -10.51 24.69
CA SER A 408 -22.77 -11.57 25.50
C SER A 408 -22.29 -12.93 25.00
N GLU A 409 -22.69 -14.02 25.68
CA GLU A 409 -22.38 -15.38 25.25
C GLU A 409 -22.97 -15.66 23.86
N GLU A 410 -24.21 -15.22 23.59
CA GLU A 410 -24.88 -15.38 22.30
C GLU A 410 -24.35 -14.44 21.22
N LYS A 411 -23.96 -13.22 21.62
CA LYS A 411 -23.44 -12.19 20.70
C LYS A 411 -22.08 -11.69 21.20
N PRO A 412 -21.00 -12.46 21.00
CA PRO A 412 -19.69 -12.12 21.54
C PRO A 412 -19.07 -10.90 20.85
N VAL A 413 -18.10 -10.29 21.53
CA VAL A 413 -17.24 -9.27 20.92
C VAL A 413 -16.58 -9.85 19.65
N GLY A 414 -16.53 -9.06 18.61
CA GLY A 414 -16.05 -9.45 17.29
C GLY A 414 -17.15 -9.96 16.35
N LEU A 415 -18.37 -10.22 16.85
CA LEU A 415 -19.49 -10.57 15.97
C LEU A 415 -19.92 -9.37 15.12
N VAL A 416 -19.89 -9.54 13.81
CA VAL A 416 -20.36 -8.54 12.83
C VAL A 416 -21.28 -9.24 11.82
N TRP A 417 -22.44 -8.64 11.60
CA TRP A 417 -23.35 -8.97 10.53
C TRP A 417 -23.20 -7.97 9.38
N LEU A 418 -23.11 -8.51 8.17
CA LEU A 418 -22.94 -7.72 6.94
C LEU A 418 -23.97 -8.20 5.92
N SER A 419 -24.56 -7.25 5.19
CA SER A 419 -25.43 -7.53 4.05
C SER A 419 -25.07 -6.62 2.89
N VAL A 420 -24.95 -7.17 1.70
CA VAL A 420 -24.80 -6.43 0.45
C VAL A 420 -25.97 -6.82 -0.43
N GLN A 421 -26.72 -5.84 -0.91
CA GLN A 421 -27.92 -6.03 -1.74
C GLN A 421 -27.76 -5.29 -3.06
N GLY A 422 -28.01 -5.99 -4.15
CA GLY A 422 -27.99 -5.49 -5.51
C GLY A 422 -29.39 -5.39 -6.14
N PRO A 423 -29.45 -5.08 -7.43
CA PRO A 423 -30.69 -5.14 -8.22
C PRO A 423 -31.20 -6.58 -8.32
N GLU A 424 -32.47 -6.73 -8.76
CA GLU A 424 -33.11 -8.01 -9.05
C GLU A 424 -33.12 -9.02 -7.88
N GLY A 425 -33.05 -8.52 -6.63
CA GLY A 425 -33.06 -9.37 -5.45
C GLY A 425 -31.71 -10.05 -5.13
N ALA A 426 -30.64 -9.74 -5.86
CA ALA A 426 -29.32 -10.25 -5.55
C ALA A 426 -28.88 -9.79 -4.15
N ALA A 427 -28.50 -10.72 -3.30
CA ALA A 427 -28.06 -10.41 -1.94
C ALA A 427 -27.00 -11.40 -1.46
N LEU A 428 -26.07 -10.91 -0.66
CA LEU A 428 -25.13 -11.69 0.15
C LEU A 428 -25.22 -11.21 1.59
N THR A 429 -25.55 -12.10 2.52
CA THR A 429 -25.61 -11.80 3.95
C THR A 429 -24.77 -12.78 4.73
N ARG A 430 -23.90 -12.30 5.60
CA ARG A 430 -22.97 -13.12 6.38
C ARG A 430 -22.80 -12.58 7.79
N SER A 431 -22.58 -13.49 8.74
CA SER A 431 -21.98 -13.17 10.03
C SER A 431 -20.54 -13.63 10.06
N VAL A 432 -19.71 -12.84 10.71
CA VAL A 432 -18.31 -13.18 10.95
C VAL A 432 -17.96 -12.88 12.41
N ARG A 433 -17.05 -13.69 12.97
CA ARG A 433 -16.45 -13.40 14.28
C ARG A 433 -14.98 -13.00 14.05
N LEU A 434 -14.72 -11.72 14.20
CA LEU A 434 -13.43 -11.13 13.89
C LEU A 434 -12.57 -11.05 15.17
N PRO A 435 -11.33 -11.55 15.14
CA PRO A 435 -10.40 -11.46 16.25
C PRO A 435 -9.73 -10.10 16.34
N GLY A 436 -9.18 -9.79 17.51
CA GLY A 436 -8.41 -8.58 17.78
C GLY A 436 -9.13 -7.55 18.61
N GLY A 437 -8.54 -6.37 18.75
CA GLY A 437 -9.14 -5.24 19.47
C GLY A 437 -10.20 -4.51 18.63
N ARG A 438 -10.79 -3.47 19.22
CA ARG A 438 -11.84 -2.68 18.57
C ARG A 438 -11.45 -2.13 17.18
N ALA A 439 -10.23 -1.67 17.03
CA ALA A 439 -9.73 -1.17 15.74
C ALA A 439 -9.67 -2.31 14.70
N ASP A 440 -9.09 -3.45 15.09
CA ASP A 440 -8.94 -4.62 14.21
C ASP A 440 -10.30 -5.15 13.74
N VAL A 441 -11.28 -5.26 14.64
CA VAL A 441 -12.64 -5.72 14.30
C VAL A 441 -13.27 -4.79 13.26
N ARG A 442 -13.14 -3.48 13.44
CA ARG A 442 -13.70 -2.50 12.51
C ARG A 442 -13.03 -2.55 11.13
N GLU A 443 -11.70 -2.57 11.08
CA GLU A 443 -10.93 -2.65 9.83
C GLU A 443 -11.19 -3.95 9.07
N ARG A 444 -11.17 -5.08 9.78
CA ARG A 444 -11.46 -6.39 9.18
C ARG A 444 -12.90 -6.52 8.69
N ALA A 445 -13.87 -5.94 9.41
CA ALA A 445 -15.27 -5.90 8.96
C ALA A 445 -15.40 -5.15 7.62
N VAL A 446 -14.67 -4.05 7.45
CA VAL A 446 -14.63 -3.31 6.18
C VAL A 446 -14.00 -4.15 5.07
N THR A 447 -12.92 -4.90 5.34
CA THR A 447 -12.32 -5.80 4.33
C THR A 447 -13.31 -6.90 3.92
N VAL A 448 -14.01 -7.53 4.88
CA VAL A 448 -15.07 -8.50 4.57
C VAL A 448 -16.15 -7.87 3.68
N ALA A 449 -16.60 -6.65 4.00
CA ALA A 449 -17.60 -5.94 3.20
C ALA A 449 -17.11 -5.70 1.76
N MET A 450 -15.86 -5.27 1.57
CA MET A 450 -15.29 -5.07 0.23
C MET A 450 -15.30 -6.35 -0.59
N HIS A 451 -14.92 -7.49 0.01
CA HIS A 451 -14.99 -8.78 -0.68
C HIS A 451 -16.43 -9.23 -0.98
N MET A 452 -17.38 -8.96 -0.08
CA MET A 452 -18.80 -9.23 -0.35
C MET A 452 -19.34 -8.36 -1.49
N ILE A 453 -18.98 -7.08 -1.54
CA ILE A 453 -19.34 -6.17 -2.64
C ILE A 453 -18.78 -6.72 -3.95
N ARG A 454 -17.48 -7.06 -4.00
CA ARG A 454 -16.81 -7.63 -5.17
C ARG A 454 -17.56 -8.88 -5.68
N ARG A 455 -17.85 -9.83 -4.79
CA ARG A 455 -18.51 -11.09 -5.12
C ARG A 455 -19.94 -10.89 -5.65
N LEU A 456 -20.70 -9.98 -5.02
CA LEU A 456 -22.04 -9.65 -5.52
C LEU A 456 -21.97 -9.03 -6.91
N LEU A 457 -21.03 -8.12 -7.16
CA LEU A 457 -20.84 -7.48 -8.46
C LEU A 457 -20.37 -8.45 -9.55
N GLN A 458 -19.74 -9.57 -9.17
CA GLN A 458 -19.38 -10.68 -10.06
C GLN A 458 -20.53 -11.69 -10.26
N GLY A 459 -21.73 -11.42 -9.71
CA GLY A 459 -22.91 -12.25 -9.90
C GLY A 459 -23.13 -13.32 -8.83
N GLU A 460 -22.34 -13.34 -7.76
CA GLU A 460 -22.63 -14.25 -6.66
C GLU A 460 -23.80 -13.73 -5.81
N SER A 461 -24.70 -14.64 -5.43
CA SER A 461 -25.80 -14.33 -4.49
C SER A 461 -26.13 -15.55 -3.64
N ASP A 462 -26.83 -15.32 -2.53
CA ASP A 462 -27.29 -16.42 -1.65
C ASP A 462 -28.26 -17.36 -2.38
N GLY A 463 -29.09 -16.84 -3.28
CA GLY A 463 -30.00 -17.64 -4.13
C GLY A 463 -29.24 -18.54 -5.10
N ALA A 464 -28.26 -18.03 -5.83
CA ALA A 464 -27.46 -18.81 -6.78
C ALA A 464 -26.62 -19.91 -6.09
N ARG A 465 -26.26 -19.75 -4.81
CA ARG A 465 -25.59 -20.79 -4.02
C ARG A 465 -26.54 -21.92 -3.57
N ALA A 466 -27.77 -21.58 -3.28
CA ALA A 466 -28.79 -22.58 -2.94
C ALA A 466 -29.06 -23.49 -4.13
N GLU A 467 -29.25 -22.95 -5.34
CA GLU A 467 -29.44 -23.71 -6.58
C GLU A 467 -28.27 -24.64 -6.93
N LYS A 468 -27.00 -24.16 -6.73
CA LYS A 468 -25.81 -25.01 -6.93
C LYS A 468 -25.70 -26.15 -5.90
N ARG A 469 -26.22 -25.99 -4.68
CA ARG A 469 -26.23 -27.03 -3.65
C ARG A 469 -27.35 -28.06 -3.88
N GLU A 470 -28.46 -27.65 -4.42
CA GLU A 470 -29.56 -28.57 -4.79
C GLU A 470 -29.24 -29.40 -6.06
N GLY A 471 -28.44 -28.84 -6.98
CA GLY A 471 -27.94 -29.55 -8.17
C GLY A 471 -26.76 -30.50 -7.93
N ALA A 472 -26.03 -30.35 -6.85
CA ALA A 472 -25.01 -31.27 -6.40
C ALA A 472 -25.64 -32.24 -5.40
N GLY A 473 -25.99 -33.44 -5.86
CA GLY A 473 -26.51 -34.52 -5.02
C GLY A 473 -25.65 -34.79 -3.79
N PRO A 474 -26.13 -35.53 -2.77
CA PRO A 474 -25.53 -35.61 -1.45
C PRO A 474 -24.21 -36.37 -1.49
N LEU A 475 -23.12 -35.68 -1.61
CA LEU A 475 -21.77 -36.19 -1.38
C LEU A 475 -21.10 -35.42 -0.28
N LEU A 476 -21.03 -36.14 0.86
CA LEU A 476 -20.16 -35.98 2.03
C LEU A 476 -20.48 -34.86 3.05
N ARG A 477 -20.97 -35.38 4.16
CA ARG A 477 -20.97 -34.76 5.49
C ARG A 477 -19.53 -34.51 5.99
#